data_9e66f59b82a1bdb060a945eeb25e6ac4
#
_entry.id   9e66f59b82a1bdb060a945eeb25e6ac4
#
_cell.length_a   1.000
_cell.length_b   1.000
_cell.length_c   1.000
_cell.angle_alpha   90.00
_cell.angle_beta   90.00
_cell.angle_gamma   90.00
#
_symmetry.space_group_name_H-M   'P 1'
#
loop_
_entity.id
_entity.type
_entity.pdbx_description
1 polymer ?
#
loop_
_entity_poly.entity_id
_entity_poly.type
_entity_poly.pdbx_seq_one_letter_code
_entity_poly.pdbx_strand_id
1 'polypeptide(L)'
;MIYTIIKPFIRIALSFFCRKIYIQHRNNLQLKGPILIVANHPNSFLDAIIIGAFFKKPIHFLARGDAFKKNHHRFFLRLLNMIPIYRLSEGKENLHLNEYAFNQSQKILENGGIVLIFIEGICLLTNQLQPFKKGAARIVLDYQGKTDLKVLPIGIAYDRFNAWAKTVQMVLGKPIDSKSLVPFQERAKNMIFFNNQIRQELEPLIIQPEPANIQPNIWVYFISSIGFYLHLPLFKIINQFAKAKTKNTVFYDSVLFGLLFILYPLFLLIIGMILNALSALWGFIILCFIIIAARTIVLCRNPIK
;
A
#
# COMPACT_ATOMS: atom_id res chain seq x y z
N MET A 1 7.44 16.14 -5.12
CA MET A 1 7.71 15.97 -6.57
C MET A 1 7.96 14.50 -6.95
N ILE A 2 8.93 13.81 -6.36
CA ILE A 2 9.25 12.39 -6.65
C ILE A 2 8.05 11.46 -6.47
N TYR A 3 7.29 11.60 -5.37
CA TYR A 3 6.11 10.82 -5.10
C TYR A 3 5.08 10.83 -6.27
N THR A 4 4.87 11.97 -6.92
CA THR A 4 3.92 12.08 -8.04
C THR A 4 4.45 11.43 -9.31
N ILE A 5 5.76 11.52 -9.54
CA ILE A 5 6.43 10.92 -10.70
C ILE A 5 6.43 9.39 -10.63
N ILE A 6 6.65 8.83 -9.44
CA ILE A 6 6.75 7.37 -9.26
C ILE A 6 5.39 6.64 -9.32
N LYS A 7 4.28 7.35 -9.06
CA LYS A 7 2.91 6.76 -9.06
C LYS A 7 2.54 5.95 -10.30
N PRO A 8 2.70 6.45 -11.53
CA PRO A 8 2.35 5.68 -12.72
C PRO A 8 3.17 4.39 -12.83
N PHE A 9 4.45 4.42 -12.49
CA PHE A 9 5.31 3.23 -12.49
C PHE A 9 4.87 2.22 -11.43
N ILE A 10 4.49 2.68 -10.24
CA ILE A 10 3.91 1.82 -9.20
C ILE A 10 2.60 1.17 -9.67
N ARG A 11 1.71 1.91 -10.35
CA ARG A 11 0.47 1.34 -10.89
C ARG A 11 0.73 0.25 -11.94
N ILE A 12 1.70 0.49 -12.83
CA ILE A 12 2.15 -0.51 -13.80
C ILE A 12 2.69 -1.74 -13.06
N ALA A 13 3.60 -1.55 -12.10
CA ALA A 13 4.17 -2.66 -11.33
C ALA A 13 3.09 -3.43 -10.54
N LEU A 14 2.13 -2.74 -9.93
CA LEU A 14 0.98 -3.38 -9.26
C LEU A 14 0.15 -4.21 -10.23
N SER A 15 0.03 -3.82 -11.51
CA SER A 15 -0.67 -4.63 -12.50
C SER A 15 0.06 -5.93 -12.84
N PHE A 16 1.38 -5.98 -12.67
CA PHE A 16 2.20 -7.20 -12.82
C PHE A 16 2.33 -7.99 -11.49
N PHE A 17 2.06 -7.36 -10.37
CA PHE A 17 2.13 -7.99 -9.06
C PHE A 17 0.78 -8.55 -8.58
N CYS A 18 -0.30 -7.80 -8.79
CA CYS A 18 -1.65 -8.20 -8.42
C CYS A 18 -2.43 -8.69 -9.64
N ARG A 19 -3.21 -9.76 -9.47
CA ARG A 19 -4.12 -10.25 -10.51
C ARG A 19 -5.18 -9.22 -10.82
N LYS A 20 -5.81 -8.68 -9.78
CA LYS A 20 -6.80 -7.62 -9.89
C LYS A 20 -6.84 -6.78 -8.61
N ILE A 21 -7.06 -5.49 -8.77
CA ILE A 21 -7.31 -4.56 -7.68
C ILE A 21 -8.69 -3.94 -7.94
N TYR A 22 -9.67 -4.34 -7.13
CA TYR A 22 -10.99 -3.76 -7.15
C TYR A 22 -11.00 -2.52 -6.26
N ILE A 23 -11.54 -1.43 -6.75
CA ILE A 23 -11.68 -0.18 -6.00
C ILE A 23 -13.13 0.27 -6.09
N GLN A 24 -13.79 0.34 -4.93
CA GLN A 24 -15.15 0.85 -4.84
C GLN A 24 -15.14 2.32 -4.37
N HIS A 25 -16.17 3.06 -4.76
CA HIS A 25 -16.37 4.50 -4.48
C HIS A 25 -15.19 5.37 -4.94
N ARG A 26 -14.70 5.12 -6.16
CA ARG A 26 -13.51 5.77 -6.76
C ARG A 26 -13.55 7.31 -6.76
N ASN A 27 -14.71 7.92 -6.68
CA ASN A 27 -14.86 9.38 -6.62
C ASN A 27 -14.12 9.96 -5.41
N ASN A 28 -14.04 9.22 -4.30
CA ASN A 28 -13.34 9.65 -3.09
C ASN A 28 -11.80 9.68 -3.24
N LEU A 29 -11.24 9.06 -4.29
CA LEU A 29 -9.81 9.18 -4.62
C LEU A 29 -9.41 10.59 -5.09
N GLN A 30 -10.38 11.42 -5.45
CA GLN A 30 -10.16 12.78 -5.97
C GLN A 30 -10.36 13.88 -4.92
N LEU A 31 -10.77 13.50 -3.71
CA LEU A 31 -11.03 14.44 -2.62
C LEU A 31 -9.79 15.31 -2.36
N LYS A 32 -10.07 16.56 -1.99
CA LYS A 32 -9.06 17.55 -1.57
C LYS A 32 -9.10 17.64 -0.06
N GLY A 33 -7.92 17.78 0.56
CA GLY A 33 -7.80 17.93 2.02
C GLY A 33 -8.30 19.26 2.57
N PRO A 34 -8.32 19.38 3.91
CA PRO A 34 -7.67 18.47 4.85
C PRO A 34 -8.41 17.14 5.04
N ILE A 35 -7.68 16.04 4.91
CA ILE A 35 -8.25 14.70 5.07
C ILE A 35 -7.33 13.83 5.95
N LEU A 36 -7.90 13.25 6.99
CA LEU A 36 -7.29 12.14 7.70
C LEU A 36 -7.86 10.84 7.16
N ILE A 37 -7.05 10.07 6.43
CA ILE A 37 -7.40 8.72 6.01
C ILE A 37 -7.13 7.78 7.17
N VAL A 38 -8.13 6.96 7.51
CA VAL A 38 -8.06 5.94 8.54
C VAL A 38 -8.30 4.58 7.91
N ALA A 39 -7.30 3.69 7.94
CA ALA A 39 -7.38 2.40 7.28
C ALA A 39 -7.00 1.24 8.21
N ASN A 40 -7.47 0.02 7.91
CA ASN A 40 -6.92 -1.21 8.48
C ASN A 40 -5.57 -1.56 7.84
N HIS A 41 -4.82 -2.50 8.43
CA HIS A 41 -3.42 -2.77 8.04
C HIS A 41 -3.10 -4.25 7.86
N PRO A 42 -3.69 -4.93 6.86
CA PRO A 42 -3.54 -6.38 6.68
C PRO A 42 -2.21 -6.80 6.03
N ASN A 43 -1.50 -5.93 5.29
CA ASN A 43 -0.37 -6.37 4.46
C ASN A 43 0.79 -5.35 4.38
N SER A 44 1.15 -4.80 5.52
CA SER A 44 2.37 -4.00 5.68
C SER A 44 2.50 -2.83 4.67
N PHE A 45 3.70 -2.58 4.13
CA PHE A 45 3.92 -1.49 3.16
C PHE A 45 3.09 -1.61 1.89
N LEU A 46 2.65 -2.82 1.51
CA LEU A 46 1.84 -3.01 0.32
C LEU A 46 0.50 -2.27 0.41
N ASP A 47 -0.10 -2.18 1.61
CA ASP A 47 -1.32 -1.41 1.83
C ASP A 47 -1.11 0.08 1.53
N ALA A 48 -0.04 0.65 2.07
CA ALA A 48 0.32 2.05 1.83
C ALA A 48 0.63 2.33 0.36
N ILE A 49 1.34 1.41 -0.31
CA ILE A 49 1.66 1.48 -1.74
C ILE A 49 0.38 1.49 -2.57
N ILE A 50 -0.56 0.57 -2.30
CA ILE A 50 -1.83 0.49 -3.04
C ILE A 50 -2.66 1.75 -2.81
N ILE A 51 -2.92 2.15 -1.56
CA ILE A 51 -3.69 3.35 -1.25
C ILE A 51 -3.05 4.57 -1.91
N GLY A 52 -1.74 4.77 -1.71
CA GLY A 52 -1.00 5.91 -2.25
C GLY A 52 -0.95 5.98 -3.76
N ALA A 53 -0.85 4.84 -4.44
CA ALA A 53 -0.78 4.78 -5.90
C ALA A 53 -2.06 5.29 -6.56
N PHE A 54 -3.24 5.07 -5.96
CA PHE A 54 -4.51 5.40 -6.59
C PHE A 54 -5.07 6.78 -6.22
N PHE A 55 -4.73 7.35 -5.07
CA PHE A 55 -5.16 8.71 -4.73
C PHE A 55 -4.61 9.74 -5.73
N LYS A 56 -5.41 10.77 -6.07
CA LYS A 56 -4.98 11.83 -6.99
C LYS A 56 -3.94 12.74 -6.33
N LYS A 57 -4.21 13.21 -5.13
CA LYS A 57 -3.30 14.08 -4.35
C LYS A 57 -2.23 13.26 -3.62
N PRO A 58 -1.07 13.84 -3.32
CA PRO A 58 -0.07 13.20 -2.46
C PRO A 58 -0.63 12.90 -1.06
N ILE A 59 -0.28 11.74 -0.53
CA ILE A 59 -0.60 11.33 0.84
C ILE A 59 0.68 11.35 1.66
N HIS A 60 0.57 11.74 2.92
CA HIS A 60 1.62 11.58 3.93
C HIS A 60 1.26 10.40 4.84
N PHE A 61 2.20 9.49 5.05
CA PHE A 61 1.97 8.22 5.74
C PHE A 61 2.63 8.22 7.11
N LEU A 62 1.89 7.90 8.16
CA LEU A 62 2.50 7.57 9.43
C LEU A 62 3.09 6.15 9.35
N ALA A 63 4.40 6.04 9.51
CA ALA A 63 5.15 4.80 9.36
C ALA A 63 6.01 4.52 10.61
N ARG A 64 6.34 3.25 10.83
CA ARG A 64 7.13 2.79 11.99
C ARG A 64 8.44 3.57 12.15
N GLY A 65 8.70 4.07 13.36
CA GLY A 65 9.88 4.88 13.66
C GLY A 65 11.20 4.13 13.51
N ASP A 66 11.21 2.82 13.81
CA ASP A 66 12.39 1.97 13.66
C ASP A 66 12.91 1.86 12.20
N ALA A 67 12.03 2.04 11.21
CA ALA A 67 12.43 2.08 9.80
C ALA A 67 13.32 3.30 9.46
N PHE A 68 13.29 4.36 10.29
CA PHE A 68 14.05 5.60 10.07
C PHE A 68 15.42 5.62 10.78
N LYS A 69 15.85 4.55 11.41
CA LYS A 69 17.11 4.50 12.17
C LYS A 69 18.34 4.79 11.32
N LYS A 70 18.41 4.24 10.09
CA LYS A 70 19.53 4.47 9.19
C LYS A 70 19.33 5.75 8.35
N ASN A 71 20.36 6.57 8.18
CA ASN A 71 20.26 7.87 7.48
C ASN A 71 19.76 7.75 6.03
N HIS A 72 20.25 6.76 5.28
CA HIS A 72 19.77 6.52 3.91
C HIS A 72 18.30 6.07 3.87
N HIS A 73 17.85 5.19 4.80
CA HIS A 73 16.43 4.84 4.90
C HIS A 73 15.58 6.08 5.21
N ARG A 74 16.01 6.91 6.18
CA ARG A 74 15.33 8.15 6.56
C ARG A 74 15.18 9.09 5.36
N PHE A 75 16.22 9.25 4.54
CA PHE A 75 16.17 10.08 3.35
C PHE A 75 15.11 9.58 2.35
N PHE A 76 15.14 8.28 1.97
CA PHE A 76 14.18 7.71 1.04
C PHE A 76 12.74 7.72 1.56
N LEU A 77 12.53 7.39 2.84
CA LEU A 77 11.19 7.38 3.43
C LEU A 77 10.58 8.80 3.47
N ARG A 78 11.39 9.83 3.73
CA ARG A 78 10.95 11.22 3.65
C ARG A 78 10.58 11.65 2.23
N LEU A 79 11.33 11.20 1.21
CA LEU A 79 10.99 11.45 -0.20
C LEU A 79 9.64 10.81 -0.59
N LEU A 80 9.22 9.76 0.11
CA LEU A 80 7.93 9.09 -0.04
C LEU A 80 6.86 9.65 0.90
N ASN A 81 7.07 10.85 1.48
CA ASN A 81 6.14 11.51 2.40
C ASN A 81 5.83 10.69 3.67
N MET A 82 6.78 9.89 4.16
CA MET A 82 6.58 9.12 5.39
C MET A 82 7.04 9.89 6.62
N ILE A 83 6.23 9.83 7.68
CA ILE A 83 6.44 10.48 8.97
C ILE A 83 6.66 9.38 10.01
N PRO A 84 7.78 9.40 10.78
CA PRO A 84 8.04 8.38 11.79
C PRO A 84 7.08 8.50 12.97
N ILE A 85 6.43 7.37 13.35
CA ILE A 85 5.65 7.24 14.58
C ILE A 85 6.13 6.00 15.35
N TYR A 86 6.34 6.15 16.65
CA TYR A 86 6.89 5.11 17.52
C TYR A 86 5.79 4.42 18.32
N ARG A 87 5.90 3.10 18.45
CA ARG A 87 4.99 2.27 19.24
C ARG A 87 5.62 1.96 20.59
N LEU A 88 4.77 1.60 21.56
CA LEU A 88 5.22 1.19 22.91
C LEU A 88 6.23 0.02 22.84
N SER A 89 6.02 -0.90 21.87
CA SER A 89 6.91 -2.03 21.61
C SER A 89 8.30 -1.65 21.05
N GLU A 90 8.49 -0.39 20.64
CA GLU A 90 9.76 0.15 20.13
C GLU A 90 10.56 0.89 21.22
N GLY A 91 10.09 0.83 22.50
CA GLY A 91 10.69 1.47 23.66
C GLY A 91 9.87 2.67 24.13
N LYS A 92 9.62 2.72 25.45
CA LYS A 92 8.87 3.83 26.10
C LYS A 92 9.60 5.17 25.92
N GLU A 93 10.92 5.14 25.90
CA GLU A 93 11.80 6.28 25.70
C GLU A 93 11.61 6.98 24.36
N ASN A 94 11.08 6.28 23.36
CA ASN A 94 10.84 6.83 22.03
C ASN A 94 9.46 7.51 21.89
N LEU A 95 8.56 7.33 22.86
CA LEU A 95 7.18 7.83 22.74
C LEU A 95 7.11 9.37 22.73
N HIS A 96 8.07 10.07 23.34
CA HIS A 96 8.15 11.54 23.28
C HIS A 96 8.40 12.03 21.84
N LEU A 97 9.03 11.22 20.99
CA LEU A 97 9.25 11.55 19.58
C LEU A 97 7.94 11.56 18.76
N ASN A 98 6.86 10.98 19.30
CA ASN A 98 5.55 11.02 18.63
C ASN A 98 4.94 12.43 18.58
N GLU A 99 5.36 13.34 19.47
CA GLU A 99 4.98 14.76 19.37
C GLU A 99 5.38 15.33 18.00
N TYR A 100 6.57 14.99 17.52
CA TYR A 100 6.99 15.36 16.17
C TYR A 100 6.02 14.84 15.10
N ALA A 101 5.60 13.58 15.19
CA ALA A 101 4.69 12.98 14.21
C ALA A 101 3.31 13.65 14.24
N PHE A 102 2.77 13.92 15.43
CA PHE A 102 1.48 14.61 15.59
C PHE A 102 1.57 16.06 15.06
N ASN A 103 2.61 16.81 15.46
CA ASN A 103 2.81 18.18 15.00
C ASN A 103 3.00 18.27 13.48
N GLN A 104 3.74 17.32 12.85
CA GLN A 104 3.84 17.26 11.40
C GLN A 104 2.51 16.94 10.73
N SER A 105 1.72 16.01 11.31
CA SER A 105 0.38 15.68 10.80
C SER A 105 -0.54 16.90 10.86
N GLN A 106 -0.52 17.66 11.95
CA GLN A 106 -1.29 18.90 12.09
C GLN A 106 -0.92 19.91 11.01
N LYS A 107 0.37 20.22 10.86
CA LYS A 107 0.85 21.16 9.83
C LYS A 107 0.42 20.76 8.42
N ILE A 108 0.46 19.47 8.09
CA ILE A 108 0.03 18.98 6.78
C ILE A 108 -1.46 19.18 6.59
N LEU A 109 -2.28 18.81 7.58
CA LEU A 109 -3.73 18.96 7.52
C LEU A 109 -4.14 20.43 7.49
N GLU A 110 -3.56 21.31 8.29
CA GLU A 110 -3.80 22.76 8.29
C GLU A 110 -3.50 23.41 6.92
N ASN A 111 -2.54 22.87 6.19
CA ASN A 111 -2.23 23.27 4.81
C ASN A 111 -3.09 22.54 3.75
N GLY A 112 -4.20 21.93 4.14
CA GLY A 112 -5.10 21.22 3.22
C GLY A 112 -4.53 19.93 2.65
N GLY A 113 -3.53 19.34 3.32
CA GLY A 113 -2.92 18.07 2.92
C GLY A 113 -3.74 16.85 3.33
N ILE A 114 -3.21 15.67 3.02
CA ILE A 114 -3.81 14.37 3.31
C ILE A 114 -2.82 13.55 4.15
N VAL A 115 -3.26 13.08 5.31
CA VAL A 115 -2.50 12.18 6.19
C VAL A 115 -3.19 10.83 6.25
N LEU A 116 -2.42 9.74 6.16
CA LEU A 116 -2.91 8.37 6.33
C LEU A 116 -2.32 7.77 7.60
N ILE A 117 -3.21 7.21 8.40
CA ILE A 117 -2.88 6.41 9.58
C ILE A 117 -3.55 5.05 9.51
N PHE A 118 -2.77 4.00 9.77
CA PHE A 118 -3.32 2.67 10.02
C PHE A 118 -3.74 2.59 11.49
N ILE A 119 -5.06 2.59 11.74
CA ILE A 119 -5.64 2.82 13.08
C ILE A 119 -5.31 1.72 14.09
N GLU A 120 -5.00 0.52 13.61
CA GLU A 120 -4.61 -0.63 14.44
C GLU A 120 -3.22 -0.46 15.08
N GLY A 121 -2.36 0.36 14.47
CA GLY A 121 -0.97 0.58 14.91
C GLY A 121 -0.08 -0.67 14.85
N ILE A 122 -0.58 -1.77 14.31
CA ILE A 122 0.14 -3.01 14.04
C ILE A 122 -0.28 -3.53 12.66
N CYS A 123 0.54 -4.39 12.08
CA CYS A 123 0.19 -5.12 10.86
C CYS A 123 0.16 -6.62 11.20
N LEU A 124 -0.95 -7.27 10.89
CA LEU A 124 -1.11 -8.72 10.94
C LEU A 124 -1.67 -9.19 9.61
N LEU A 125 -1.18 -10.35 9.11
CA LEU A 125 -1.64 -10.93 7.84
C LEU A 125 -3.05 -11.52 7.98
N THR A 126 -4.03 -10.63 8.15
CA THR A 126 -5.45 -10.98 8.33
C THR A 126 -6.35 -9.86 7.81
N ASN A 127 -7.53 -10.23 7.30
CA ASN A 127 -8.57 -9.26 6.94
C ASN A 127 -9.45 -8.87 8.15
N GLN A 128 -9.21 -9.41 9.33
CA GLN A 128 -9.97 -9.08 10.55
C GLN A 128 -9.41 -7.83 11.21
N LEU A 129 -10.30 -6.91 11.61
CA LEU A 129 -9.94 -5.70 12.35
C LEU A 129 -9.32 -6.02 13.70
N GLN A 130 -8.19 -5.40 13.96
CA GLN A 130 -7.51 -5.43 15.26
C GLN A 130 -7.99 -4.28 16.18
N PRO A 131 -7.66 -4.32 17.48
CA PRO A 131 -7.98 -3.23 18.41
C PRO A 131 -7.36 -1.90 17.96
N PHE A 132 -8.16 -0.84 17.98
CA PHE A 132 -7.73 0.49 17.53
C PHE A 132 -6.86 1.20 18.55
N LYS A 133 -5.86 1.92 18.08
CA LYS A 133 -5.02 2.82 18.88
C LYS A 133 -5.63 4.23 18.92
N LYS A 134 -5.16 5.03 19.89
CA LYS A 134 -5.69 6.38 20.13
C LYS A 134 -5.11 7.45 19.18
N GLY A 135 -4.17 7.10 18.30
CA GLY A 135 -3.42 8.05 17.47
C GLY A 135 -4.30 8.85 16.51
N ALA A 136 -5.24 8.19 15.82
CA ALA A 136 -6.16 8.85 14.89
C ALA A 136 -7.10 9.82 15.63
N ALA A 137 -7.69 9.39 16.74
CA ALA A 137 -8.52 10.26 17.58
C ALA A 137 -7.74 11.48 18.09
N ARG A 138 -6.47 11.29 18.49
CA ARG A 138 -5.60 12.39 18.93
C ARG A 138 -5.38 13.41 17.81
N ILE A 139 -5.10 12.98 16.58
CA ILE A 139 -4.92 13.90 15.44
C ILE A 139 -6.18 14.75 15.23
N VAL A 140 -7.37 14.16 15.34
CA VAL A 140 -8.63 14.87 15.17
C VAL A 140 -8.88 15.85 16.32
N LEU A 141 -8.65 15.43 17.57
CA LEU A 141 -8.84 16.28 18.76
C LEU A 141 -7.88 17.47 18.82
N ASP A 142 -6.66 17.31 18.29
CA ASP A 142 -5.63 18.34 18.29
C ASP A 142 -5.69 19.25 17.06
N TYR A 143 -6.61 18.98 16.11
CA TYR A 143 -6.72 19.77 14.86
C TYR A 143 -7.30 21.17 15.12
N GLN A 144 -6.56 22.19 14.70
CA GLN A 144 -6.92 23.61 14.88
C GLN A 144 -6.96 24.38 13.55
N GLY A 145 -7.05 23.67 12.43
CA GLY A 145 -7.10 24.30 11.11
C GLY A 145 -8.38 25.10 10.86
N LYS A 146 -8.28 26.10 9.98
CA LYS A 146 -9.42 26.97 9.61
C LYS A 146 -10.49 26.27 8.77
N THR A 147 -10.12 25.21 8.07
CA THR A 147 -11.03 24.42 7.20
C THR A 147 -11.47 23.15 7.91
N ASP A 148 -12.69 22.67 7.62
CA ASP A 148 -13.23 21.46 8.23
C ASP A 148 -12.43 20.23 7.83
N LEU A 149 -11.87 19.54 8.82
CA LEU A 149 -11.19 18.28 8.62
C LEU A 149 -12.20 17.17 8.33
N LYS A 150 -11.94 16.38 7.30
CA LYS A 150 -12.71 15.17 7.00
C LYS A 150 -11.91 13.92 7.39
N VAL A 151 -12.58 12.96 7.98
CA VAL A 151 -12.03 11.63 8.25
C VAL A 151 -12.57 10.67 7.19
N LEU A 152 -11.67 10.00 6.46
CA LEU A 152 -12.03 9.08 5.38
C LEU A 152 -11.64 7.65 5.78
N PRO A 153 -12.59 6.78 6.14
CA PRO A 153 -12.31 5.37 6.38
C PRO A 153 -12.04 4.65 5.06
N ILE A 154 -11.02 3.77 5.03
CA ILE A 154 -10.70 2.91 3.89
C ILE A 154 -10.50 1.48 4.37
N GLY A 155 -11.33 0.56 3.87
CA GLY A 155 -11.12 -0.87 4.04
C GLY A 155 -10.26 -1.43 2.92
N ILE A 156 -9.24 -2.23 3.28
CA ILE A 156 -8.43 -2.99 2.33
C ILE A 156 -8.40 -4.46 2.74
N ALA A 157 -8.62 -5.36 1.79
CA ALA A 157 -8.63 -6.80 2.02
C ALA A 157 -7.98 -7.55 0.86
N TYR A 158 -7.49 -8.74 1.15
CA TYR A 158 -6.76 -9.60 0.21
C TYR A 158 -7.39 -10.99 0.17
N ASP A 159 -7.40 -11.62 -1.03
CA ASP A 159 -7.80 -13.03 -1.16
C ASP A 159 -6.80 -13.97 -0.48
N ARG A 160 -5.51 -13.56 -0.46
CA ARG A 160 -4.42 -14.31 0.14
C ARG A 160 -3.24 -13.43 0.55
N PHE A 161 -2.46 -13.90 1.52
CA PHE A 161 -1.21 -13.28 1.97
C PHE A 161 0.00 -14.11 1.55
N ASN A 162 1.20 -13.54 1.62
CA ASN A 162 2.47 -14.19 1.29
C ASN A 162 2.46 -14.84 -0.10
N ALA A 163 1.85 -14.17 -1.07
CA ALA A 163 1.66 -14.70 -2.41
C ALA A 163 1.72 -13.61 -3.47
N TRP A 164 2.26 -13.97 -4.63
CA TRP A 164 2.16 -13.18 -5.85
C TRP A 164 0.82 -13.42 -6.56
N ALA A 165 0.43 -12.58 -7.50
CA ALA A 165 -0.81 -12.66 -8.27
C ALA A 165 -2.10 -12.74 -7.41
N LYS A 166 -2.14 -11.97 -6.32
CA LYS A 166 -3.28 -11.84 -5.42
C LYS A 166 -4.37 -10.91 -5.97
N THR A 167 -5.57 -11.08 -5.46
CA THR A 167 -6.68 -10.16 -5.67
C THR A 167 -6.79 -9.24 -4.45
N VAL A 168 -7.01 -7.96 -4.70
CA VAL A 168 -7.13 -6.93 -3.66
C VAL A 168 -8.46 -6.23 -3.80
N GLN A 169 -9.15 -6.01 -2.69
CA GLN A 169 -10.33 -5.17 -2.59
C GLN A 169 -10.00 -3.94 -1.74
N MET A 170 -10.21 -2.75 -2.29
CA MET A 170 -10.11 -1.48 -1.59
C MET A 170 -11.44 -0.76 -1.68
N VAL A 171 -12.05 -0.46 -0.55
CA VAL A 171 -13.34 0.22 -0.46
C VAL A 171 -13.15 1.54 0.28
N LEU A 172 -13.48 2.64 -0.36
CA LEU A 172 -13.44 3.96 0.27
C LEU A 172 -14.81 4.25 0.89
N GLY A 173 -14.84 4.57 2.19
CA GLY A 173 -16.05 4.98 2.90
C GLY A 173 -16.49 6.40 2.54
N LYS A 174 -17.54 6.85 3.20
CA LYS A 174 -17.99 8.26 3.10
C LYS A 174 -17.08 9.15 3.95
N PRO A 175 -16.70 10.35 3.47
CA PRO A 175 -15.99 11.31 4.30
C PRO A 175 -16.87 11.78 5.45
N ILE A 176 -16.37 11.68 6.68
CA ILE A 176 -17.08 12.05 7.92
C ILE A 176 -16.50 13.37 8.40
N ASP A 177 -17.35 14.28 8.86
CA ASP A 177 -16.90 15.50 9.51
C ASP A 177 -16.22 15.18 10.83
N SER A 178 -15.00 15.67 11.03
CA SER A 178 -14.24 15.37 12.25
C SER A 178 -14.94 15.87 13.53
N LYS A 179 -15.70 16.97 13.44
CA LYS A 179 -16.44 17.54 14.58
C LYS A 179 -17.51 16.59 15.10
N SER A 180 -18.16 15.83 14.21
CA SER A 180 -19.17 14.82 14.61
C SER A 180 -18.56 13.62 15.34
N LEU A 181 -17.25 13.40 15.19
CA LEU A 181 -16.52 12.30 15.82
C LEU A 181 -15.95 12.64 17.20
N VAL A 182 -16.05 13.91 17.64
CA VAL A 182 -15.53 14.41 18.93
C VAL A 182 -16.52 15.36 19.60
N PRO A 183 -17.77 14.90 19.87
CA PRO A 183 -18.86 15.79 20.31
C PRO A 183 -18.79 16.16 21.80
N PHE A 184 -17.95 15.51 22.61
CA PHE A 184 -17.91 15.70 24.06
C PHE A 184 -16.82 16.69 24.46
N GLN A 185 -16.98 17.33 25.63
CA GLN A 185 -15.93 18.16 26.22
C GLN A 185 -14.75 17.33 26.74
N GLU A 186 -15.03 16.12 27.25
CA GLU A 186 -14.04 15.23 27.82
C GLU A 186 -13.22 14.52 26.72
N ARG A 187 -11.92 14.76 26.73
CA ARG A 187 -10.98 14.18 25.75
C ARG A 187 -11.00 12.63 25.74
N ALA A 188 -11.09 12.01 26.93
CA ALA A 188 -11.12 10.55 27.02
C ALA A 188 -12.37 9.93 26.40
N LYS A 189 -13.54 10.54 26.64
CA LYS A 189 -14.80 10.11 26.02
C LYS A 189 -14.78 10.24 24.51
N ASN A 190 -14.25 11.35 23.99
CA ASN A 190 -14.10 11.55 22.55
C ASN A 190 -13.20 10.48 21.90
N MET A 191 -12.09 10.08 22.55
CA MET A 191 -11.23 9.04 22.00
C MET A 191 -11.92 7.69 21.88
N ILE A 192 -12.73 7.32 22.89
CA ILE A 192 -13.52 6.07 22.87
C ILE A 192 -14.61 6.17 21.79
N PHE A 193 -15.34 7.27 21.78
CA PHE A 193 -16.42 7.51 20.82
C PHE A 193 -15.90 7.48 19.37
N PHE A 194 -14.80 8.21 19.10
CA PHE A 194 -14.14 8.20 17.80
C PHE A 194 -13.80 6.77 17.34
N ASN A 195 -13.14 5.98 18.19
CA ASN A 195 -12.75 4.62 17.84
C ASN A 195 -13.97 3.72 17.57
N ASN A 196 -15.06 3.87 18.34
CA ASN A 196 -16.28 3.10 18.14
C ASN A 196 -16.98 3.49 16.82
N GLN A 197 -17.11 4.80 16.54
CA GLN A 197 -17.70 5.29 15.28
C GLN A 197 -16.86 4.85 14.07
N ILE A 198 -15.55 5.02 14.12
CA ILE A 198 -14.69 4.58 13.02
C ILE A 198 -14.72 3.07 12.85
N ARG A 199 -14.87 2.28 13.92
CA ARG A 199 -15.04 0.82 13.78
C ARG A 199 -16.31 0.47 13.03
N GLN A 200 -17.44 1.10 13.38
CA GLN A 200 -18.72 0.88 12.70
C GLN A 200 -18.68 1.24 11.21
N GLU A 201 -17.93 2.30 10.86
CA GLU A 201 -17.77 2.74 9.47
C GLU A 201 -16.74 1.90 8.69
N LEU A 202 -15.67 1.43 9.34
CA LEU A 202 -14.58 0.73 8.67
C LEU A 202 -14.85 -0.77 8.47
N GLU A 203 -15.50 -1.42 9.45
CA GLU A 203 -15.74 -2.87 9.43
C GLU A 203 -16.52 -3.35 8.17
N PRO A 204 -17.62 -2.68 7.75
CA PRO A 204 -18.35 -3.06 6.54
C PRO A 204 -17.54 -2.82 5.24
N LEU A 205 -16.48 -2.02 5.27
CA LEU A 205 -15.64 -1.75 4.10
C LEU A 205 -14.59 -2.85 3.87
N ILE A 206 -14.38 -3.76 4.83
CA ILE A 206 -13.41 -4.85 4.72
C ILE A 206 -14.10 -6.04 4.08
N ILE A 207 -14.22 -6.00 2.78
CA ILE A 207 -14.83 -7.06 1.98
C ILE A 207 -13.72 -7.94 1.42
N GLN A 208 -13.63 -9.18 1.90
CA GLN A 208 -12.67 -10.12 1.38
C GLN A 208 -12.97 -10.44 -0.08
N PRO A 209 -12.04 -10.19 -1.02
CA PRO A 209 -12.27 -10.48 -2.41
C PRO A 209 -12.20 -11.99 -2.65
N GLU A 210 -13.08 -12.48 -3.51
CA GLU A 210 -12.91 -13.81 -4.08
C GLU A 210 -11.69 -13.82 -5.01
N PRO A 211 -10.97 -14.95 -5.09
CA PRO A 211 -9.92 -15.12 -6.08
C PRO A 211 -10.50 -14.86 -7.47
N ALA A 212 -9.92 -13.92 -8.22
CA ALA A 212 -10.42 -13.60 -9.55
C ALA A 212 -10.36 -14.87 -10.42
N ASN A 213 -11.51 -15.42 -10.74
CA ASN A 213 -11.64 -16.56 -11.66
C ASN A 213 -11.62 -16.02 -13.09
N ILE A 214 -10.42 -15.95 -13.67
CA ILE A 214 -10.23 -15.55 -15.06
C ILE A 214 -10.10 -16.85 -15.85
N GLN A 215 -11.05 -17.08 -16.76
CA GLN A 215 -10.97 -18.18 -17.72
C GLN A 215 -10.29 -17.64 -19.00
N PRO A 216 -8.98 -17.83 -19.17
CA PRO A 216 -8.29 -17.35 -20.35
C PRO A 216 -8.66 -18.22 -21.54
N ASN A 217 -8.68 -17.62 -22.74
CA ASN A 217 -8.76 -18.42 -23.97
C ASN A 217 -7.46 -19.23 -24.16
N ILE A 218 -7.49 -20.22 -25.04
CA ILE A 218 -6.37 -21.15 -25.27
C ILE A 218 -5.07 -20.43 -25.60
N TRP A 219 -5.13 -19.35 -26.39
CA TRP A 219 -3.95 -18.58 -26.81
C TRP A 219 -3.30 -17.85 -25.64
N VAL A 220 -4.10 -17.23 -24.80
CA VAL A 220 -3.60 -16.54 -23.59
C VAL A 220 -2.98 -17.54 -22.61
N TYR A 221 -3.58 -18.74 -22.49
CA TYR A 221 -3.00 -19.81 -21.69
C TYR A 221 -1.65 -20.32 -22.26
N PHE A 222 -1.55 -20.46 -23.57
CA PHE A 222 -0.31 -20.85 -24.26
C PHE A 222 0.80 -19.82 -24.05
N ILE A 223 0.52 -18.52 -24.27
CA ILE A 223 1.46 -17.42 -24.02
C ILE A 223 1.90 -17.40 -22.54
N SER A 224 0.95 -17.58 -21.63
CA SER A 224 1.25 -17.67 -20.20
C SER A 224 2.17 -18.84 -19.85
N SER A 225 2.05 -19.96 -20.56
CA SER A 225 2.89 -21.13 -20.33
C SER A 225 4.33 -20.89 -20.77
N ILE A 226 4.53 -20.33 -21.96
CA ILE A 226 5.87 -19.93 -22.43
C ILE A 226 6.46 -18.89 -21.49
N GLY A 227 5.69 -17.84 -21.17
CA GLY A 227 6.12 -16.77 -20.27
C GLY A 227 6.54 -17.30 -18.91
N PHE A 228 5.81 -18.28 -18.35
CA PHE A 228 6.12 -18.88 -17.07
C PHE A 228 7.54 -19.46 -17.03
N TYR A 229 7.89 -20.27 -18.01
CA TYR A 229 9.23 -20.88 -18.07
C TYR A 229 10.33 -19.84 -18.30
N LEU A 230 10.06 -18.80 -19.08
CA LEU A 230 11.01 -17.70 -19.31
C LEU A 230 11.30 -16.90 -18.03
N HIS A 231 10.27 -16.63 -17.24
CA HIS A 231 10.40 -15.80 -16.02
C HIS A 231 10.73 -16.59 -14.76
N LEU A 232 10.52 -17.92 -14.77
CA LEU A 232 10.67 -18.77 -13.60
C LEU A 232 12.06 -18.67 -12.93
N PRO A 233 13.19 -18.67 -13.66
CA PRO A 233 14.51 -18.60 -13.04
C PRO A 233 14.69 -17.30 -12.24
N LEU A 234 14.39 -16.15 -12.84
CA LEU A 234 14.48 -14.84 -12.19
C LEU A 234 13.54 -14.77 -10.98
N PHE A 235 12.27 -15.16 -11.18
CA PHE A 235 11.28 -15.12 -10.11
C PHE A 235 11.67 -16.04 -8.94
N LYS A 236 12.21 -17.23 -9.22
CA LYS A 236 12.62 -18.20 -8.20
C LYS A 236 13.73 -17.63 -7.32
N ILE A 237 14.74 -16.98 -7.92
CA ILE A 237 15.84 -16.35 -7.20
C ILE A 237 15.32 -15.22 -6.30
N ILE A 238 14.52 -14.30 -6.85
CA ILE A 238 13.96 -13.17 -6.12
C ILE A 238 13.04 -13.65 -4.98
N ASN A 239 12.19 -14.65 -5.25
CA ASN A 239 11.27 -15.23 -4.28
C ASN A 239 12.02 -15.91 -3.11
N GLN A 240 13.05 -16.69 -3.41
CA GLN A 240 13.89 -17.33 -2.38
C GLN A 240 14.58 -16.28 -1.51
N PHE A 241 15.15 -15.24 -2.11
CA PHE A 241 15.76 -14.13 -1.38
C PHE A 241 14.75 -13.40 -0.49
N ALA A 242 13.56 -13.07 -1.03
CA ALA A 242 12.49 -12.43 -0.27
C ALA A 242 12.08 -13.30 0.92
N LYS A 243 11.81 -14.60 0.71
CA LYS A 243 11.47 -15.55 1.78
C LYS A 243 12.55 -15.63 2.86
N ALA A 244 13.82 -15.70 2.47
CA ALA A 244 14.93 -15.78 3.42
C ALA A 244 15.05 -14.51 4.29
N LYS A 245 14.87 -13.33 3.69
CA LYS A 245 14.97 -12.04 4.39
C LYS A 245 13.75 -11.67 5.22
N THR A 246 12.59 -12.26 4.96
CA THR A 246 11.32 -11.93 5.62
C THR A 246 10.74 -13.08 6.44
N LYS A 247 11.55 -14.12 6.72
CA LYS A 247 11.13 -15.27 7.53
C LYS A 247 10.53 -14.80 8.86
N ASN A 248 9.36 -15.30 9.19
CA ASN A 248 8.61 -14.97 10.42
C ASN A 248 8.23 -13.47 10.54
N THR A 249 8.10 -12.75 9.43
CA THR A 249 7.65 -11.37 9.42
C THR A 249 6.45 -11.18 8.48
N VAL A 250 5.77 -10.03 8.61
CA VAL A 250 4.65 -9.63 7.74
C VAL A 250 5.10 -8.92 6.45
N PHE A 251 6.41 -8.87 6.18
CA PHE A 251 6.96 -8.00 5.13
C PHE A 251 7.17 -8.70 3.79
N TYR A 252 6.88 -10.01 3.68
CA TYR A 252 7.18 -10.78 2.47
C TYR A 252 6.62 -10.13 1.19
N ASP A 253 5.34 -9.80 1.17
CA ASP A 253 4.70 -9.23 -0.02
C ASP A 253 5.30 -7.87 -0.41
N SER A 254 5.60 -7.04 0.59
CA SER A 254 6.20 -5.73 0.39
C SER A 254 7.63 -5.81 -0.15
N VAL A 255 8.43 -6.75 0.38
CA VAL A 255 9.81 -6.98 -0.06
C VAL A 255 9.82 -7.60 -1.46
N LEU A 256 8.97 -8.59 -1.71
CA LEU A 256 8.85 -9.20 -3.04
C LEU A 256 8.44 -8.16 -4.09
N PHE A 257 7.43 -7.33 -3.78
CA PHE A 257 7.01 -6.23 -4.66
C PHE A 257 8.16 -5.26 -4.94
N GLY A 258 8.87 -4.80 -3.89
CA GLY A 258 9.98 -3.87 -4.02
C GLY A 258 11.14 -4.42 -4.85
N LEU A 259 11.49 -5.69 -4.64
CA LEU A 259 12.54 -6.37 -5.42
C LEU A 259 12.13 -6.50 -6.89
N LEU A 260 10.91 -6.94 -7.18
CA LEU A 260 10.41 -7.04 -8.55
C LEU A 260 10.30 -5.66 -9.22
N PHE A 261 9.90 -4.62 -8.48
CA PHE A 261 9.80 -3.25 -8.98
C PHE A 261 11.14 -2.70 -9.48
N ILE A 262 12.25 -3.09 -8.85
CA ILE A 262 13.60 -2.64 -9.23
C ILE A 262 14.26 -3.62 -10.20
N LEU A 263 14.27 -4.92 -9.88
CA LEU A 263 15.07 -5.90 -10.61
C LEU A 263 14.44 -6.32 -11.96
N TYR A 264 13.11 -6.31 -12.05
CA TYR A 264 12.46 -6.71 -13.31
C TYR A 264 12.69 -5.70 -14.47
N PRO A 265 12.58 -4.37 -14.28
CA PRO A 265 13.00 -3.42 -15.31
C PRO A 265 14.48 -3.52 -15.70
N LEU A 266 15.38 -3.77 -14.74
CA LEU A 266 16.78 -3.99 -15.03
C LEU A 266 17.01 -5.26 -15.87
N PHE A 267 16.32 -6.34 -15.55
CA PHE A 267 16.33 -7.56 -16.34
C PHE A 267 15.87 -7.29 -17.78
N LEU A 268 14.74 -6.59 -17.97
CA LEU A 268 14.24 -6.22 -19.29
C LEU A 268 15.23 -5.36 -20.07
N LEU A 269 15.91 -4.43 -19.39
CA LEU A 269 16.94 -3.59 -20.01
C LEU A 269 18.09 -4.45 -20.52
N ILE A 270 18.64 -5.35 -19.71
CA ILE A 270 19.74 -6.24 -20.07
C ILE A 270 19.34 -7.14 -21.24
N ILE A 271 18.19 -7.80 -21.17
CA ILE A 271 17.68 -8.65 -22.25
C ILE A 271 17.46 -7.82 -23.53
N GLY A 272 16.88 -6.62 -23.40
CA GLY A 272 16.66 -5.72 -24.52
C GLY A 272 17.97 -5.32 -25.23
N MET A 273 19.03 -5.01 -24.47
CA MET A 273 20.35 -4.72 -25.04
C MET A 273 20.94 -5.92 -25.79
N ILE A 274 20.85 -7.13 -25.22
CA ILE A 274 21.34 -8.36 -25.87
C ILE A 274 20.56 -8.64 -27.15
N LEU A 275 19.23 -8.58 -27.10
CA LEU A 275 18.38 -8.84 -28.25
C LEU A 275 18.58 -7.79 -29.36
N ASN A 276 18.74 -6.52 -29.01
CA ASN A 276 19.01 -5.44 -29.96
C ASN A 276 20.35 -5.61 -30.68
N ALA A 277 21.36 -6.12 -29.98
CA ALA A 277 22.68 -6.43 -30.58
C ALA A 277 22.60 -7.54 -31.64
N LEU A 278 21.63 -8.46 -31.53
CA LEU A 278 21.38 -9.53 -32.52
C LEU A 278 20.55 -9.02 -33.71
N SER A 279 19.47 -8.29 -33.46
CA SER A 279 18.59 -7.69 -34.43
C SER A 279 17.65 -6.66 -33.76
N ALA A 280 17.69 -5.40 -34.20
CA ALA A 280 16.87 -4.34 -33.61
C ALA A 280 15.36 -4.65 -33.73
N LEU A 281 14.88 -5.08 -34.92
CA LEU A 281 13.45 -5.37 -35.13
C LEU A 281 12.99 -6.59 -34.32
N TRP A 282 13.68 -7.72 -34.51
CA TRP A 282 13.32 -8.95 -33.80
C TRP A 282 13.52 -8.84 -32.31
N GLY A 283 14.56 -8.12 -31.88
CA GLY A 283 14.82 -7.84 -30.45
C GLY A 283 13.67 -7.07 -29.82
N PHE A 284 13.14 -6.05 -30.48
CA PHE A 284 11.97 -5.30 -30.01
C PHE A 284 10.71 -6.17 -29.90
N ILE A 285 10.43 -6.99 -30.95
CA ILE A 285 9.27 -7.88 -30.96
C ILE A 285 9.34 -8.90 -29.82
N ILE A 286 10.50 -9.52 -29.62
CA ILE A 286 10.71 -10.50 -28.54
C ILE A 286 10.57 -9.84 -27.18
N LEU A 287 11.11 -8.63 -26.97
CA LEU A 287 10.99 -7.89 -25.72
C LEU A 287 9.52 -7.57 -25.39
N CYS A 288 8.76 -7.11 -26.38
CA CYS A 288 7.30 -6.89 -26.22
C CYS A 288 6.59 -8.19 -25.84
N PHE A 289 6.93 -9.31 -26.50
CA PHE A 289 6.38 -10.63 -26.16
C PHE A 289 6.67 -11.03 -24.71
N ILE A 290 7.91 -10.84 -24.24
CA ILE A 290 8.31 -11.13 -22.84
C ILE A 290 7.45 -10.33 -21.86
N ILE A 291 7.23 -9.04 -22.09
CA ILE A 291 6.40 -8.19 -21.24
C ILE A 291 4.93 -8.64 -21.23
N ILE A 292 4.36 -8.92 -22.41
CA ILE A 292 2.99 -9.42 -22.55
C ILE A 292 2.86 -10.77 -21.82
N ALA A 293 3.80 -11.66 -22.02
CA ALA A 293 3.83 -12.98 -21.38
C ALA A 293 3.90 -12.88 -19.85
N ALA A 294 4.67 -11.94 -19.30
CA ALA A 294 4.70 -11.67 -17.85
C ALA A 294 3.30 -11.30 -17.32
N ARG A 295 2.56 -10.47 -18.05
CA ARG A 295 1.20 -10.09 -17.64
C ARG A 295 0.22 -11.27 -17.71
N THR A 296 0.31 -12.10 -18.75
CA THR A 296 -0.58 -13.27 -18.88
C THR A 296 -0.36 -14.31 -17.78
N ILE A 297 0.87 -14.45 -17.26
CA ILE A 297 1.15 -15.32 -16.11
C ILE A 297 0.34 -14.90 -14.89
N VAL A 298 0.32 -13.59 -14.58
CA VAL A 298 -0.42 -13.03 -13.43
C VAL A 298 -1.92 -13.31 -13.54
N LEU A 299 -2.45 -13.27 -14.77
CA LEU A 299 -3.87 -13.49 -15.03
C LEU A 299 -4.25 -14.97 -14.95
N CYS A 300 -3.42 -15.86 -15.50
CA CYS A 300 -3.83 -17.25 -15.79
C CYS A 300 -3.36 -18.26 -14.74
N ARG A 301 -2.23 -18.02 -14.08
CA ARG A 301 -1.65 -19.03 -13.20
C ARG A 301 -1.96 -18.79 -11.73
N ASN A 302 -2.18 -19.87 -11.01
CA ASN A 302 -2.18 -19.82 -9.56
C ASN A 302 -0.77 -19.49 -9.06
N PRO A 303 -0.65 -18.76 -7.94
CA PRO A 303 0.66 -18.35 -7.42
C PRO A 303 1.53 -19.58 -7.17
N ILE A 304 2.79 -19.45 -7.56
CA ILE A 304 3.83 -20.42 -7.23
C ILE A 304 3.98 -20.41 -5.71
N LYS A 305 3.70 -21.54 -5.07
CA LYS A 305 3.92 -21.75 -3.64
C LYS A 305 5.39 -21.76 -3.28
#